data_557bdaa4cde751f7b522961e0d2a806e
#
_entry.id   557bdaa4cde751f7b522961e0d2a806e
#
_cell.length_a   1.000
_cell.length_b   1.000
_cell.length_c   1.000
_cell.angle_alpha   90.00
_cell.angle_beta   90.00
_cell.angle_gamma   90.00
#
_symmetry.space_group_name_H-M   'P 1'
#
loop_
_entity.id
_entity.type
_entity.pdbx_description
1 polymer ?
#
loop_
_entity_poly.entity_id
_entity_poly.type
_entity_poly.pdbx_seq_one_letter_code
_entity_poly.pdbx_strand_id
1 'polypeptide(L)'
;MDILRTPDERFAGLPGWPYEPHYLQHAGFRVAVVDEGPRDAAVTVLCLHGNPSWSYLWRHMLPVFTAAGLRVVAPDLIGFGRSDKPLDETAHSFAFHRGMLLDLVEQLDLHNVLLAVQDWGGILGLTLPMAVPGRYTRLLVMNTTLATGEVGEGFRQWREYARTQPDLAVGRLLRRGKRDMSEAEAAAYDAPFPDARHKAALRAFPDLVPDAATMGPDGPGIAIGREAAAFWRERWRGESFMAIGTGDPVLGGPPMQALARTIRGCPPPLELPEAGHFVQEWGAPIARAALERFGLARG
;
A
#
# COMPACT_ATOMS: atom_id res chain seq x y z
N MET A 1 -13.50 -15.32 -17.37
CA MET A 1 -13.68 -14.16 -16.45
C MET A 1 -13.45 -12.89 -17.25
N ASP A 2 -14.37 -11.94 -17.17
CA ASP A 2 -14.25 -10.67 -17.90
C ASP A 2 -13.26 -9.76 -17.18
N ILE A 3 -12.31 -9.22 -17.94
CA ILE A 3 -11.24 -8.35 -17.43
C ILE A 3 -11.32 -7.02 -18.18
N LEU A 4 -11.33 -5.92 -17.43
CA LEU A 4 -11.20 -4.58 -17.98
C LEU A 4 -9.77 -4.07 -17.89
N ARG A 5 -9.43 -3.20 -18.83
CA ARG A 5 -8.22 -2.38 -18.81
C ARG A 5 -8.61 -0.92 -18.96
N THR A 6 -8.14 -0.09 -18.06
CA THR A 6 -8.33 1.35 -18.21
C THR A 6 -7.52 1.84 -19.40
N PRO A 7 -8.11 2.62 -20.30
CA PRO A 7 -7.40 3.17 -21.47
C PRO A 7 -6.19 4.00 -21.07
N ASP A 8 -5.08 3.86 -21.81
CA ASP A 8 -3.79 4.49 -21.47
C ASP A 8 -3.85 6.02 -21.51
N GLU A 9 -4.70 6.61 -22.35
CA GLU A 9 -4.91 8.05 -22.44
C GLU A 9 -5.40 8.68 -21.12
N ARG A 10 -6.00 7.91 -20.24
CA ARG A 10 -6.42 8.37 -18.91
C ARG A 10 -5.26 8.66 -17.97
N PHE A 11 -4.10 8.12 -18.27
CA PHE A 11 -2.88 8.29 -17.47
C PHE A 11 -1.92 9.33 -18.07
N ALA A 12 -2.30 9.97 -19.19
CA ALA A 12 -1.46 10.97 -19.84
C ALA A 12 -1.48 12.29 -19.04
N GLY A 13 -0.29 12.87 -18.85
CA GLY A 13 -0.15 14.22 -18.27
C GLY A 13 -0.59 14.38 -16.82
N LEU A 14 -0.57 13.30 -16.04
CA LEU A 14 -0.93 13.35 -14.62
C LEU A 14 0.08 14.19 -13.82
N PRO A 15 -0.38 15.06 -12.91
CA PRO A 15 0.51 15.94 -12.14
C PRO A 15 1.56 15.17 -11.34
N GLY A 16 2.84 15.50 -11.55
CA GLY A 16 3.95 14.89 -10.80
C GLY A 16 4.16 13.39 -11.06
N TRP A 17 3.61 12.85 -12.18
CA TRP A 17 3.68 11.42 -12.50
C TRP A 17 4.19 11.17 -13.93
N PRO A 18 5.49 11.25 -14.17
CA PRO A 18 6.08 11.01 -15.49
C PRO A 18 6.40 9.54 -15.76
N TYR A 19 5.98 8.63 -14.88
CA TYR A 19 6.43 7.23 -14.87
C TYR A 19 5.57 6.35 -15.78
N GLU A 20 6.25 5.53 -16.61
CA GLU A 20 5.61 4.50 -17.41
C GLU A 20 5.75 3.13 -16.76
N PRO A 21 4.68 2.31 -16.70
CA PRO A 21 4.73 1.02 -16.08
C PRO A 21 5.40 -0.03 -16.97
N HIS A 22 6.10 -0.95 -16.33
CA HIS A 22 6.34 -2.28 -16.86
C HIS A 22 5.17 -3.20 -16.50
N TYR A 23 5.08 -4.36 -17.16
CA TYR A 23 4.00 -5.29 -16.89
C TYR A 23 4.53 -6.68 -16.57
N LEU A 24 4.12 -7.21 -15.43
CA LEU A 24 4.31 -8.59 -15.01
C LEU A 24 3.02 -9.39 -15.19
N GLN A 25 3.10 -10.70 -15.03
CA GLN A 25 1.94 -11.59 -15.08
C GLN A 25 1.77 -12.33 -13.76
N HIS A 26 0.53 -12.38 -13.26
CA HIS A 26 0.15 -13.21 -12.12
C HIS A 26 -1.20 -13.87 -12.38
N ALA A 27 -1.27 -15.19 -12.33
CA ALA A 27 -2.49 -15.98 -12.53
C ALA A 27 -3.31 -15.57 -13.78
N GLY A 28 -2.64 -15.17 -14.86
CA GLY A 28 -3.27 -14.74 -16.11
C GLY A 28 -3.69 -13.26 -16.15
N PHE A 29 -3.41 -12.49 -15.10
CA PHE A 29 -3.64 -11.04 -15.05
C PHE A 29 -2.36 -10.26 -15.29
N ARG A 30 -2.49 -9.14 -15.97
CA ARG A 30 -1.43 -8.15 -16.15
C ARG A 30 -1.32 -7.28 -14.90
N VAL A 31 -0.14 -7.19 -14.33
CA VAL A 31 0.20 -6.35 -13.17
C VAL A 31 1.09 -5.21 -13.65
N ALA A 32 0.64 -3.98 -13.51
CA ALA A 32 1.44 -2.79 -13.80
C ALA A 32 2.41 -2.51 -12.65
N VAL A 33 3.66 -2.19 -12.99
CA VAL A 33 4.72 -1.92 -12.02
C VAL A 33 5.52 -0.71 -12.49
N VAL A 34 5.55 0.33 -11.71
CA VAL A 34 6.56 1.40 -11.86
C VAL A 34 7.86 0.89 -11.26
N ASP A 35 8.96 0.97 -12.01
CA ASP A 35 10.26 0.43 -11.62
C ASP A 35 11.35 1.40 -12.05
N GLU A 36 11.72 2.29 -11.16
CA GLU A 36 12.57 3.46 -11.40
C GLU A 36 13.87 3.41 -10.61
N GLY A 37 14.87 4.14 -11.09
CA GLY A 37 16.21 4.17 -10.51
C GLY A 37 17.14 3.07 -11.05
N PRO A 38 18.39 3.00 -10.53
CA PRO A 38 19.38 2.03 -11.00
C PRO A 38 18.95 0.59 -10.71
N ARG A 39 19.00 -0.27 -11.72
CA ARG A 39 18.65 -1.70 -11.59
C ARG A 39 19.63 -2.46 -10.68
N ASP A 40 20.84 -2.00 -10.56
CA ASP A 40 21.91 -2.50 -9.71
C ASP A 40 22.03 -1.74 -8.36
N ALA A 41 21.02 -0.96 -8.00
CA ALA A 41 20.99 -0.26 -6.72
C ALA A 41 21.15 -1.24 -5.56
N ALA A 42 21.99 -0.86 -4.57
CA ALA A 42 22.23 -1.69 -3.40
C ALA A 42 20.99 -1.93 -2.53
N VAL A 43 19.99 -1.05 -2.63
CA VAL A 43 18.70 -1.14 -1.91
C VAL A 43 17.56 -0.91 -2.89
N THR A 44 16.54 -1.77 -2.83
CA THR A 44 15.28 -1.57 -3.54
C THR A 44 14.18 -1.16 -2.57
N VAL A 45 13.47 -0.08 -2.86
CA VAL A 45 12.26 0.32 -2.14
C VAL A 45 11.06 -0.32 -2.81
N LEU A 46 10.36 -1.20 -2.10
CA LEU A 46 9.10 -1.78 -2.54
C LEU A 46 7.93 -0.99 -1.92
N CYS A 47 7.23 -0.23 -2.74
CA CYS A 47 6.15 0.68 -2.35
C CYS A 47 4.78 0.04 -2.59
N LEU A 48 4.06 -0.32 -1.54
CA LEU A 48 2.76 -0.98 -1.64
C LEU A 48 1.62 -0.05 -1.22
N HIS A 49 0.76 0.30 -2.18
CA HIS A 49 -0.43 1.11 -1.96
C HIS A 49 -1.59 0.29 -1.37
N GLY A 50 -2.64 0.99 -0.96
CA GLY A 50 -3.88 0.38 -0.47
C GLY A 50 -5.13 0.79 -1.24
N ASN A 51 -6.29 0.48 -0.68
CA ASN A 51 -7.61 0.81 -1.23
C ASN A 51 -8.06 2.20 -0.75
N PRO A 52 -8.56 3.07 -1.62
CA PRO A 52 -8.82 2.93 -3.05
C PRO A 52 -7.76 3.57 -3.95
N SER A 53 -6.53 3.71 -3.48
CA SER A 53 -5.44 4.37 -4.20
C SER A 53 -4.76 3.45 -5.24
N TRP A 54 -3.69 3.93 -5.84
CA TRP A 54 -2.82 3.21 -6.76
C TRP A 54 -1.39 3.77 -6.66
N SER A 55 -0.45 3.29 -7.45
CA SER A 55 0.97 3.69 -7.35
C SER A 55 1.22 5.20 -7.40
N TYR A 56 0.32 6.00 -7.97
CA TYR A 56 0.34 7.46 -7.94
C TYR A 56 0.45 8.06 -6.51
N LEU A 57 -0.02 7.34 -5.51
CA LEU A 57 0.10 7.73 -4.10
C LEU A 57 1.55 8.00 -3.69
N TRP A 58 2.50 7.34 -4.35
CA TRP A 58 3.92 7.43 -4.05
C TRP A 58 4.65 8.58 -4.75
N ARG A 59 3.94 9.42 -5.54
CA ARG A 59 4.53 10.47 -6.40
C ARG A 59 5.44 11.45 -5.68
N HIS A 60 5.20 11.72 -4.39
CA HIS A 60 6.03 12.62 -3.59
C HIS A 60 7.23 11.94 -2.93
N MET A 61 7.22 10.61 -2.81
CA MET A 61 8.30 9.85 -2.17
C MET A 61 9.26 9.26 -3.19
N LEU A 62 8.76 8.81 -4.33
CA LEU A 62 9.51 8.16 -5.38
C LEU A 62 10.71 9.00 -5.86
N PRO A 63 10.56 10.31 -6.18
CA PRO A 63 11.70 11.15 -6.58
C PRO A 63 12.76 11.27 -5.49
N VAL A 64 12.37 11.26 -4.21
CA VAL A 64 13.30 11.35 -3.07
C VAL A 64 14.15 10.08 -2.98
N PHE A 65 13.53 8.92 -3.12
CA PHE A 65 14.23 7.64 -3.10
C PHE A 65 15.17 7.46 -4.30
N THR A 66 14.71 7.79 -5.52
CA THR A 66 15.54 7.67 -6.72
C THR A 66 16.70 8.67 -6.72
N ALA A 67 16.50 9.90 -6.23
CA ALA A 67 17.57 10.88 -6.05
C ALA A 67 18.65 10.41 -5.06
N ALA A 68 18.26 9.61 -4.05
CA ALA A 68 19.21 8.95 -3.16
C ALA A 68 19.91 7.73 -3.81
N GLY A 69 19.59 7.40 -5.07
CA GLY A 69 20.21 6.30 -5.83
C GLY A 69 19.63 4.93 -5.51
N LEU A 70 18.43 4.87 -4.97
CA LEU A 70 17.73 3.63 -4.73
C LEU A 70 16.89 3.25 -5.96
N ARG A 71 16.68 1.94 -6.16
CA ARG A 71 15.65 1.44 -7.06
C ARG A 71 14.31 1.51 -6.35
N VAL A 72 13.25 1.93 -7.03
CA VAL A 72 11.89 1.98 -6.49
C VAL A 72 10.97 1.14 -7.34
N VAL A 73 10.31 0.18 -6.72
CA VAL A 73 9.32 -0.71 -7.34
C VAL A 73 7.97 -0.43 -6.69
N ALA A 74 7.00 0.05 -7.48
CA ALA A 74 5.66 0.38 -7.02
C ALA A 74 4.62 -0.31 -7.92
N PRO A 75 4.12 -1.50 -7.54
CA PRO A 75 3.07 -2.18 -8.29
C PRO A 75 1.71 -1.55 -8.03
N ASP A 76 0.85 -1.63 -9.05
CA ASP A 76 -0.59 -1.50 -8.87
C ASP A 76 -1.19 -2.88 -8.56
N LEU A 77 -1.90 -3.02 -7.46
CA LEU A 77 -2.63 -4.24 -7.15
C LEU A 77 -3.64 -4.56 -8.26
N ILE A 78 -3.90 -5.85 -8.54
CA ILE A 78 -4.94 -6.24 -9.50
C ILE A 78 -6.27 -5.63 -9.08
N GLY A 79 -6.94 -4.96 -10.02
CA GLY A 79 -8.14 -4.15 -9.77
C GLY A 79 -7.88 -2.65 -9.59
N PHE A 80 -6.62 -2.22 -9.50
CA PHE A 80 -6.21 -0.83 -9.28
C PHE A 80 -5.28 -0.31 -10.38
N GLY A 81 -5.06 1.00 -10.41
CA GLY A 81 -4.12 1.66 -11.30
C GLY A 81 -4.22 1.21 -12.76
N ARG A 82 -3.08 0.84 -13.33
CA ARG A 82 -2.97 0.33 -14.71
C ARG A 82 -2.95 -1.21 -14.80
N SER A 83 -3.13 -1.91 -13.66
CA SER A 83 -3.30 -3.36 -13.63
C SER A 83 -4.66 -3.79 -14.16
N ASP A 84 -4.76 -5.05 -14.59
CA ASP A 84 -6.00 -5.67 -15.03
C ASP A 84 -7.07 -5.61 -13.92
N LYS A 85 -8.32 -5.41 -14.33
CA LYS A 85 -9.47 -5.26 -13.41
C LYS A 85 -10.50 -6.34 -13.68
N PRO A 86 -10.53 -7.42 -12.88
CA PRO A 86 -11.63 -8.38 -12.90
C PRO A 86 -12.96 -7.68 -12.63
N LEU A 87 -14.00 -7.99 -13.42
CA LEU A 87 -15.36 -7.48 -13.18
C LEU A 87 -16.04 -8.17 -12.00
N ASP A 88 -15.65 -9.41 -11.74
CA ASP A 88 -16.18 -10.21 -10.65
C ASP A 88 -15.46 -9.89 -9.34
N GLU A 89 -16.20 -9.34 -8.37
CA GLU A 89 -15.68 -9.02 -7.04
C GLU A 89 -15.13 -10.23 -6.30
N THR A 90 -15.66 -11.44 -6.58
CA THR A 90 -15.21 -12.71 -5.97
C THR A 90 -13.83 -13.17 -6.46
N ALA A 91 -13.30 -12.56 -7.52
CA ALA A 91 -11.92 -12.79 -7.97
C ALA A 91 -10.89 -12.27 -6.96
N HIS A 92 -11.28 -11.33 -6.12
CA HIS A 92 -10.39 -10.75 -5.12
C HIS A 92 -10.42 -11.55 -3.81
N SER A 93 -9.26 -11.84 -3.27
CA SER A 93 -9.10 -12.42 -1.95
C SER A 93 -7.76 -12.01 -1.33
N PHE A 94 -7.65 -12.13 0.00
CA PHE A 94 -6.39 -11.89 0.70
C PHE A 94 -5.26 -12.77 0.13
N ALA A 95 -5.52 -14.06 -0.06
CA ALA A 95 -4.53 -14.99 -0.59
C ALA A 95 -4.10 -14.65 -2.02
N PHE A 96 -5.03 -14.26 -2.89
CA PHE A 96 -4.75 -13.87 -4.27
C PHE A 96 -3.81 -12.67 -4.35
N HIS A 97 -4.13 -11.59 -3.64
CA HIS A 97 -3.30 -10.38 -3.67
C HIS A 97 -1.94 -10.58 -2.97
N ARG A 98 -1.92 -11.36 -1.88
CA ARG A 98 -0.66 -11.74 -1.24
C ARG A 98 0.21 -12.58 -2.17
N GLY A 99 -0.37 -13.54 -2.86
CA GLY A 99 0.31 -14.38 -3.87
C GLY A 99 0.91 -13.53 -4.99
N MET A 100 0.15 -12.57 -5.52
CA MET A 100 0.63 -11.62 -6.52
C MET A 100 1.89 -10.87 -6.05
N LEU A 101 1.91 -10.39 -4.80
CA LEU A 101 3.07 -9.67 -4.27
C LEU A 101 4.29 -10.58 -4.06
N LEU A 102 4.09 -11.83 -3.64
CA LEU A 102 5.17 -12.82 -3.53
C LEU A 102 5.77 -13.15 -4.90
N ASP A 103 4.92 -13.39 -5.89
CA ASP A 103 5.36 -13.64 -7.28
C ASP A 103 6.12 -12.44 -7.85
N LEU A 104 5.67 -11.21 -7.57
CA LEU A 104 6.36 -9.99 -7.99
C LEU A 104 7.78 -9.92 -7.41
N VAL A 105 7.93 -10.19 -6.10
CA VAL A 105 9.23 -10.18 -5.43
C VAL A 105 10.17 -11.23 -6.02
N GLU A 106 9.64 -12.38 -6.41
CA GLU A 106 10.38 -13.46 -7.06
C GLU A 106 10.73 -13.12 -8.52
N GLN A 107 9.75 -12.69 -9.33
CA GLN A 107 9.96 -12.37 -10.74
C GLN A 107 10.97 -11.24 -10.96
N LEU A 108 10.99 -10.25 -10.07
CA LEU A 108 11.94 -9.14 -10.12
C LEU A 108 13.23 -9.42 -9.33
N ASP A 109 13.33 -10.59 -8.71
CA ASP A 109 14.44 -11.02 -7.84
C ASP A 109 14.86 -9.94 -6.83
N LEU A 110 13.88 -9.38 -6.10
CA LEU A 110 14.14 -8.28 -5.19
C LEU A 110 14.93 -8.74 -3.96
N HIS A 111 16.02 -8.06 -3.68
CA HIS A 111 16.88 -8.26 -2.51
C HIS A 111 17.16 -6.95 -1.79
N ASN A 112 17.61 -7.03 -0.53
CA ASN A 112 17.90 -5.88 0.32
C ASN A 112 16.77 -4.84 0.28
N VAL A 113 15.55 -5.33 0.47
CA VAL A 113 14.32 -4.54 0.29
C VAL A 113 14.06 -3.64 1.49
N LEU A 114 13.85 -2.35 1.21
CA LEU A 114 13.14 -1.42 2.08
C LEU A 114 11.66 -1.54 1.71
N LEU A 115 10.87 -2.17 2.58
CA LEU A 115 9.43 -2.33 2.39
C LEU A 115 8.72 -1.07 2.87
N ALA A 116 8.08 -0.33 1.95
CA ALA A 116 7.29 0.87 2.23
C ALA A 116 5.80 0.57 2.04
N VAL A 117 5.01 0.68 3.12
CA VAL A 117 3.62 0.20 3.14
C VAL A 117 2.65 1.16 3.80
N GLN A 118 1.40 1.11 3.34
CA GLN A 118 0.25 1.83 3.92
C GLN A 118 -1.03 1.07 3.61
N ASP A 119 -2.03 1.12 4.49
CA ASP A 119 -3.37 0.52 4.32
C ASP A 119 -3.29 -0.96 3.91
N TRP A 120 -3.95 -1.40 2.85
CA TRP A 120 -3.87 -2.75 2.31
C TRP A 120 -2.45 -3.16 1.87
N GLY A 121 -1.65 -2.19 1.40
CA GLY A 121 -0.23 -2.43 1.16
C GLY A 121 0.50 -2.90 2.41
N GLY A 122 0.07 -2.45 3.60
CA GLY A 122 0.58 -2.94 4.87
C GLY A 122 -0.07 -4.25 5.32
N ILE A 123 -1.39 -4.39 5.20
CA ILE A 123 -2.12 -5.62 5.53
C ILE A 123 -1.51 -6.83 4.79
N LEU A 124 -1.18 -6.67 3.51
CA LEU A 124 -0.53 -7.70 2.70
C LEU A 124 0.99 -7.71 2.90
N GLY A 125 1.63 -6.54 2.79
CA GLY A 125 3.08 -6.38 2.77
C GLY A 125 3.77 -6.84 4.04
N LEU A 126 3.17 -6.58 5.21
CA LEU A 126 3.71 -7.03 6.49
C LEU A 126 3.74 -8.57 6.66
N THR A 127 3.11 -9.30 5.74
CA THR A 127 3.17 -10.78 5.71
C THR A 127 4.27 -11.34 4.81
N LEU A 128 4.90 -10.51 3.98
CA LEU A 128 5.89 -10.97 3.00
C LEU A 128 7.24 -11.34 3.63
N PRO A 129 7.81 -10.57 4.60
CA PRO A 129 9.14 -10.87 5.15
C PRO A 129 9.23 -12.23 5.86
N MET A 130 8.12 -12.73 6.42
CA MET A 130 8.13 -14.07 7.01
C MET A 130 8.10 -15.20 5.97
N ALA A 131 7.52 -14.93 4.79
CA ALA A 131 7.40 -15.93 3.72
C ALA A 131 8.69 -16.08 2.91
N VAL A 132 9.45 -14.98 2.73
CA VAL A 132 10.73 -14.96 1.98
C VAL A 132 11.82 -14.33 2.84
N PRO A 133 12.32 -15.07 3.84
CA PRO A 133 13.31 -14.57 4.79
C PRO A 133 14.58 -14.10 4.11
N GLY A 134 15.19 -13.02 4.64
CA GLY A 134 16.45 -12.49 4.16
C GLY A 134 16.36 -11.51 2.99
N ARG A 135 15.21 -11.37 2.32
CA ARG A 135 15.03 -10.38 1.26
C ARG A 135 14.78 -8.97 1.78
N TYR A 136 14.22 -8.84 2.97
CA TYR A 136 13.81 -7.55 3.56
C TYR A 136 14.76 -7.16 4.68
N THR A 137 15.28 -5.92 4.61
CA THR A 137 16.24 -5.38 5.58
C THR A 137 15.74 -4.13 6.29
N ARG A 138 14.74 -3.45 5.71
CA ARG A 138 14.19 -2.21 6.25
C ARG A 138 12.68 -2.16 6.07
N LEU A 139 12.01 -1.46 6.99
CA LEU A 139 10.55 -1.24 6.97
C LEU A 139 10.26 0.25 7.15
N LEU A 140 9.55 0.84 6.19
CA LEU A 140 8.84 2.10 6.33
C LEU A 140 7.35 1.81 6.39
N VAL A 141 6.72 2.04 7.53
CA VAL A 141 5.30 1.72 7.74
C VAL A 141 4.51 2.97 8.07
N MET A 142 3.37 3.13 7.38
CA MET A 142 2.46 4.27 7.50
C MET A 142 1.03 3.74 7.59
N ASN A 143 0.18 4.38 8.36
CA ASN A 143 -1.26 4.13 8.58
C ASN A 143 -1.77 2.80 8.02
N THR A 144 -1.53 1.74 8.77
CA THR A 144 -1.91 0.36 8.45
C THR A 144 -2.07 -0.48 9.72
N THR A 145 -2.31 -1.78 9.57
CA THR A 145 -2.42 -2.73 10.69
C THR A 145 -1.96 -4.12 10.28
N LEU A 146 -1.71 -4.97 11.26
CA LEU A 146 -1.65 -6.42 11.08
C LEU A 146 -3.07 -6.99 11.19
N ALA A 147 -3.47 -7.75 10.19
CA ALA A 147 -4.81 -8.31 10.08
C ALA A 147 -4.98 -9.57 10.96
N THR A 148 -4.99 -9.39 12.27
CA THR A 148 -5.07 -10.47 13.28
C THR A 148 -6.48 -10.93 13.61
N GLY A 149 -7.49 -10.36 12.95
CA GLY A 149 -8.91 -10.65 13.14
C GLY A 149 -9.65 -9.64 14.02
N GLU A 150 -8.96 -8.62 14.51
CA GLU A 150 -9.57 -7.52 15.27
C GLU A 150 -9.62 -6.26 14.40
N VAL A 151 -10.80 -5.65 14.32
CA VAL A 151 -11.00 -4.38 13.60
C VAL A 151 -11.61 -3.35 14.54
N GLY A 152 -11.12 -2.10 14.42
CA GLY A 152 -11.63 -0.99 15.21
C GLY A 152 -12.99 -0.47 14.71
N GLU A 153 -13.65 0.32 15.55
CA GLU A 153 -14.95 0.94 15.23
C GLU A 153 -14.86 1.86 14.00
N GLY A 154 -13.79 2.64 13.87
CA GLY A 154 -13.56 3.50 12.69
C GLY A 154 -13.55 2.70 11.39
N PHE A 155 -12.96 1.49 11.40
CA PHE A 155 -12.98 0.62 10.22
C PHE A 155 -14.38 0.06 9.94
N ARG A 156 -15.16 -0.34 10.97
CA ARG A 156 -16.55 -0.80 10.76
C ARG A 156 -17.41 0.28 10.11
N GLN A 157 -17.28 1.52 10.59
CA GLN A 157 -17.96 2.69 10.01
C GLN A 157 -17.51 2.95 8.57
N TRP A 158 -16.22 2.83 8.29
CA TRP A 158 -15.69 2.93 6.92
C TRP A 158 -16.25 1.84 6.00
N ARG A 159 -16.27 0.57 6.44
CA ARG A 159 -16.84 -0.56 5.69
C ARG A 159 -18.31 -0.33 5.36
N GLU A 160 -19.09 0.11 6.33
CA GLU A 160 -20.50 0.43 6.11
C GLU A 160 -20.68 1.59 5.13
N TYR A 161 -19.92 2.66 5.30
CA TYR A 161 -19.93 3.78 4.35
C TYR A 161 -19.54 3.30 2.94
N ALA A 162 -18.49 2.53 2.77
CA ALA A 162 -18.03 2.03 1.48
C ALA A 162 -19.12 1.22 0.75
N ARG A 163 -19.88 0.40 1.46
CA ARG A 163 -21.00 -0.36 0.93
C ARG A 163 -22.11 0.53 0.37
N THR A 164 -22.29 1.74 0.89
CA THR A 164 -23.28 2.71 0.37
C THR A 164 -22.78 3.49 -0.85
N GLN A 165 -21.51 3.31 -1.24
CA GLN A 165 -20.85 4.06 -2.32
C GLN A 165 -20.35 3.12 -3.44
N PRO A 166 -21.23 2.47 -4.20
CA PRO A 166 -20.82 1.50 -5.23
C PRO A 166 -20.00 2.14 -6.36
N ASP A 167 -20.13 3.45 -6.54
CA ASP A 167 -19.36 4.27 -7.48
C ASP A 167 -18.55 5.35 -6.76
N LEU A 168 -17.72 4.92 -5.80
CA LEU A 168 -16.92 5.81 -4.98
C LEU A 168 -16.06 6.75 -5.83
N ALA A 169 -16.19 8.06 -5.62
CA ALA A 169 -15.32 9.08 -6.21
C ALA A 169 -14.02 9.15 -5.41
N VAL A 170 -12.97 8.50 -5.93
CA VAL A 170 -11.69 8.31 -5.22
C VAL A 170 -10.99 9.65 -4.96
N GLY A 171 -10.83 10.47 -5.99
CA GLY A 171 -10.20 11.78 -5.85
C GLY A 171 -10.92 12.68 -4.85
N ARG A 172 -12.26 12.65 -4.82
CA ARG A 172 -13.05 13.39 -3.84
C ARG A 172 -12.81 12.88 -2.41
N LEU A 173 -12.62 11.58 -2.23
CA LEU A 173 -12.31 11.00 -0.92
C LEU A 173 -10.95 11.49 -0.43
N LEU A 174 -9.91 11.47 -1.27
CA LEU A 174 -8.57 11.90 -0.88
C LEU A 174 -8.52 13.39 -0.54
N ARG A 175 -9.23 14.23 -1.31
CA ARG A 175 -9.32 15.67 -1.02
C ARG A 175 -9.93 15.99 0.35
N ARG A 176 -10.76 15.13 0.92
CA ARG A 176 -11.27 15.33 2.29
C ARG A 176 -10.15 15.26 3.33
N GLY A 177 -9.15 14.40 3.09
CA GLY A 177 -7.96 14.26 3.97
C GLY A 177 -6.85 15.27 3.67
N LYS A 178 -6.80 15.83 2.43
CA LYS A 178 -5.78 16.77 1.95
C LYS A 178 -6.46 17.94 1.26
N ARG A 179 -6.88 18.96 2.03
CA ARG A 179 -7.74 20.04 1.54
C ARG A 179 -7.10 20.94 0.48
N ASP A 180 -5.78 21.04 0.45
CA ASP A 180 -4.98 21.78 -0.51
C ASP A 180 -4.59 20.98 -1.75
N MET A 181 -5.06 19.71 -1.87
CA MET A 181 -4.92 18.91 -3.08
C MET A 181 -5.64 19.58 -4.26
N SER A 182 -4.96 19.80 -5.35
CA SER A 182 -5.52 20.37 -6.57
C SER A 182 -6.60 19.46 -7.19
N GLU A 183 -7.46 20.04 -8.04
CA GLU A 183 -8.44 19.24 -8.78
C GLU A 183 -7.78 18.27 -9.75
N ALA A 184 -6.67 18.65 -10.35
CA ALA A 184 -5.92 17.79 -11.26
C ALA A 184 -5.29 16.58 -10.53
N GLU A 185 -4.75 16.76 -9.32
CA GLU A 185 -4.25 15.66 -8.50
C GLU A 185 -5.39 14.74 -8.03
N ALA A 186 -6.53 15.30 -7.64
CA ALA A 186 -7.70 14.50 -7.30
C ALA A 186 -8.20 13.68 -8.51
N ALA A 187 -8.26 14.30 -9.69
CA ALA A 187 -8.64 13.62 -10.93
C ALA A 187 -7.65 12.49 -11.31
N ALA A 188 -6.36 12.63 -10.97
CA ALA A 188 -5.38 11.57 -11.17
C ALA A 188 -5.66 10.32 -10.33
N TYR A 189 -6.26 10.45 -9.15
CA TYR A 189 -6.74 9.31 -8.36
C TYR A 189 -7.97 8.63 -8.96
N ASP A 190 -8.79 9.36 -9.72
CA ASP A 190 -9.94 8.81 -10.45
C ASP A 190 -9.54 8.25 -11.84
N ALA A 191 -8.32 8.51 -12.33
CA ALA A 191 -7.86 8.08 -13.65
C ALA A 191 -8.07 6.57 -13.91
N PRO A 192 -7.77 5.65 -12.97
CA PRO A 192 -7.96 4.21 -13.17
C PRO A 192 -9.42 3.77 -13.26
N PHE A 193 -10.39 4.62 -12.87
CA PHE A 193 -11.77 4.24 -12.58
C PHE A 193 -12.79 5.07 -13.37
N PRO A 194 -12.83 4.94 -14.72
CA PRO A 194 -13.70 5.77 -15.56
C PRO A 194 -15.21 5.57 -15.30
N ASP A 195 -15.58 4.42 -14.77
CA ASP A 195 -16.96 4.06 -14.44
C ASP A 195 -17.02 3.04 -13.28
N ALA A 196 -18.24 2.72 -12.82
CA ALA A 196 -18.47 1.77 -11.72
C ALA A 196 -17.99 0.34 -12.02
N ARG A 197 -17.88 -0.07 -13.30
CA ARG A 197 -17.41 -1.40 -13.69
C ARG A 197 -15.92 -1.58 -13.36
N HIS A 198 -15.12 -0.51 -13.45
CA HIS A 198 -13.70 -0.51 -13.11
C HIS A 198 -13.44 -0.50 -11.59
N LYS A 199 -14.48 -0.45 -10.76
CA LYS A 199 -14.40 -0.31 -9.30
C LYS A 199 -14.74 -1.59 -8.52
N ALA A 200 -14.74 -2.77 -9.16
CA ALA A 200 -15.03 -4.04 -8.49
C ALA A 200 -14.10 -4.29 -7.28
N ALA A 201 -12.79 -4.06 -7.44
CA ALA A 201 -11.83 -4.18 -6.35
C ALA A 201 -12.12 -3.19 -5.20
N LEU A 202 -12.49 -1.94 -5.52
CA LEU A 202 -12.79 -0.93 -4.51
C LEU A 202 -13.95 -1.37 -3.61
N ARG A 203 -14.95 -2.05 -4.18
CA ARG A 203 -16.10 -2.59 -3.44
C ARG A 203 -15.74 -3.84 -2.64
N ALA A 204 -14.91 -4.73 -3.23
CA ALA A 204 -14.53 -5.98 -2.58
C ALA A 204 -13.61 -5.79 -1.36
N PHE A 205 -12.62 -4.91 -1.46
CA PHE A 205 -11.54 -4.80 -0.47
C PHE A 205 -11.98 -4.52 0.96
N PRO A 206 -12.96 -3.66 1.25
CA PRO A 206 -13.44 -3.46 2.63
C PRO A 206 -13.96 -4.74 3.29
N ASP A 207 -14.57 -5.64 2.51
CA ASP A 207 -15.10 -6.91 3.00
C ASP A 207 -14.04 -8.03 3.10
N LEU A 208 -12.90 -7.87 2.43
CA LEU A 208 -11.76 -8.79 2.51
C LEU A 208 -10.87 -8.57 3.73
N VAL A 209 -11.02 -7.44 4.46
CA VAL A 209 -10.22 -7.19 5.67
C VAL A 209 -10.50 -8.28 6.69
N PRO A 210 -9.47 -9.04 7.12
CA PRO A 210 -9.62 -10.14 8.06
C PRO A 210 -10.25 -9.67 9.38
N ASP A 211 -11.46 -10.10 9.64
CA ASP A 211 -12.30 -9.70 10.78
C ASP A 211 -12.98 -10.94 11.36
N ALA A 212 -12.55 -11.34 12.57
CA ALA A 212 -13.07 -12.54 13.24
C ALA A 212 -14.57 -12.44 13.56
N ALA A 213 -15.11 -11.23 13.72
CA ALA A 213 -16.53 -11.03 13.97
C ALA A 213 -17.42 -11.40 12.77
N THR A 214 -16.90 -11.23 11.55
CA THR A 214 -17.65 -11.53 10.31
C THR A 214 -17.22 -12.84 9.62
N MET A 215 -15.96 -13.23 9.77
CA MET A 215 -15.38 -14.40 9.08
C MET A 215 -15.13 -15.59 10.02
N GLY A 216 -15.36 -15.43 11.32
CA GLY A 216 -14.95 -16.40 12.35
C GLY A 216 -13.46 -16.28 12.72
N PRO A 217 -13.04 -16.94 13.82
CA PRO A 217 -11.68 -16.79 14.38
C PRO A 217 -10.57 -17.29 13.46
N ASP A 218 -10.88 -18.17 12.52
CA ASP A 218 -9.95 -18.75 11.53
C ASP A 218 -10.25 -18.28 10.11
N GLY A 219 -10.90 -17.12 9.98
CA GLY A 219 -11.26 -16.53 8.69
C GLY A 219 -10.04 -16.26 7.80
N PRO A 220 -10.27 -16.12 6.48
CA PRO A 220 -9.19 -15.89 5.51
C PRO A 220 -8.26 -14.76 5.92
N GLY A 221 -6.95 -15.01 5.91
CA GLY A 221 -5.91 -14.04 6.26
C GLY A 221 -5.63 -13.89 7.76
N ILE A 222 -6.55 -14.26 8.67
CA ILE A 222 -6.36 -14.08 10.11
C ILE A 222 -5.17 -14.87 10.65
N ALA A 223 -5.07 -16.14 10.31
CA ALA A 223 -3.95 -17.00 10.73
C ALA A 223 -2.60 -16.43 10.24
N ILE A 224 -2.56 -16.00 8.96
CA ILE A 224 -1.37 -15.37 8.36
C ILE A 224 -1.02 -14.06 9.08
N GLY A 225 -2.01 -13.23 9.42
CA GLY A 225 -1.82 -11.99 10.17
C GLY A 225 -1.25 -12.21 11.57
N ARG A 226 -1.74 -13.25 12.28
CA ARG A 226 -1.21 -13.65 13.60
C ARG A 226 0.22 -14.17 13.51
N GLU A 227 0.52 -14.98 12.50
CA GLU A 227 1.88 -15.46 12.23
C GLU A 227 2.83 -14.30 11.89
N ALA A 228 2.37 -13.34 11.09
CA ALA A 228 3.11 -12.11 10.81
C ALA A 228 3.37 -11.31 12.10
N ALA A 229 2.38 -11.17 12.98
CA ALA A 229 2.57 -10.48 14.27
C ALA A 229 3.65 -11.16 15.14
N ALA A 230 3.67 -12.49 15.18
CA ALA A 230 4.73 -13.25 15.85
C ALA A 230 6.10 -13.02 15.19
N PHE A 231 6.16 -13.03 13.87
CA PHE A 231 7.40 -12.72 13.12
C PHE A 231 7.95 -11.33 13.46
N TRP A 232 7.12 -10.29 13.42
CA TRP A 232 7.56 -8.93 13.70
C TRP A 232 8.03 -8.75 15.14
N ARG A 233 7.44 -9.44 16.10
CA ARG A 233 7.80 -9.39 17.51
C ARG A 233 9.10 -10.14 17.81
N GLU A 234 9.29 -11.32 17.20
CA GLU A 234 10.30 -12.27 17.63
C GLU A 234 11.48 -12.39 16.67
N ARG A 235 11.19 -12.36 15.36
CA ARG A 235 12.16 -12.73 14.30
C ARG A 235 12.69 -11.55 13.51
N TRP A 236 11.97 -10.42 13.46
CA TRP A 236 12.45 -9.24 12.74
C TRP A 236 13.77 -8.74 13.31
N ARG A 237 14.75 -8.45 12.42
CA ARG A 237 16.10 -7.98 12.75
C ARG A 237 16.52 -6.77 11.93
N GLY A 238 15.69 -6.34 10.98
CA GLY A 238 15.94 -5.17 10.15
C GLY A 238 15.67 -3.86 10.91
N GLU A 239 15.93 -2.76 10.24
CA GLU A 239 15.62 -1.42 10.74
C GLU A 239 14.17 -1.06 10.42
N SER A 240 13.57 -0.25 11.28
CA SER A 240 12.19 0.22 11.08
C SER A 240 12.10 1.73 11.23
N PHE A 241 11.20 2.33 10.49
CA PHE A 241 10.74 3.70 10.62
C PHE A 241 9.23 3.74 10.44
N MET A 242 8.55 4.47 11.30
CA MET A 242 7.08 4.61 11.26
C MET A 242 6.70 6.09 11.16
N ALA A 243 5.77 6.41 10.25
CA ALA A 243 5.14 7.71 10.17
C ALA A 243 3.63 7.56 10.32
N ILE A 244 3.01 8.41 11.13
CA ILE A 244 1.60 8.32 11.47
C ILE A 244 0.90 9.64 11.11
N GLY A 245 -0.07 9.59 10.20
CA GLY A 245 -1.07 10.63 10.04
C GLY A 245 -2.09 10.50 11.16
N THR A 246 -1.97 11.33 12.20
CA THR A 246 -2.82 11.19 13.41
C THR A 246 -4.25 11.65 13.19
N GLY A 247 -4.52 12.37 12.09
CA GLY A 247 -5.87 12.74 11.66
C GLY A 247 -6.66 11.61 10.99
N ASP A 248 -6.09 10.41 10.84
CA ASP A 248 -6.80 9.24 10.31
C ASP A 248 -7.72 8.63 11.38
N PRO A 249 -9.05 8.60 11.18
CA PRO A 249 -9.98 8.05 12.15
C PRO A 249 -10.00 6.51 12.17
N VAL A 250 -9.37 5.85 11.18
CA VAL A 250 -9.41 4.39 11.01
C VAL A 250 -8.12 3.73 11.45
N LEU A 251 -6.99 4.14 10.90
CA LEU A 251 -5.66 3.55 11.09
C LEU A 251 -4.65 4.57 11.62
N GLY A 252 -5.09 5.62 12.32
CA GLY A 252 -4.24 6.65 12.91
C GLY A 252 -3.56 6.22 14.22
N GLY A 253 -3.51 7.11 15.22
CA GLY A 253 -2.72 6.94 16.43
C GLY A 253 -2.84 5.58 17.12
N PRO A 254 -4.01 5.17 17.64
CA PRO A 254 -4.10 3.93 18.45
C PRO A 254 -3.68 2.64 17.73
N PRO A 255 -4.16 2.34 16.49
CA PRO A 255 -3.72 1.16 15.74
C PRO A 255 -2.23 1.19 15.43
N MET A 256 -1.69 2.33 15.01
CA MET A 256 -0.28 2.46 14.66
C MET A 256 0.62 2.34 15.89
N GLN A 257 0.23 2.89 17.04
CA GLN A 257 0.96 2.72 18.30
C GLN A 257 0.96 1.24 18.77
N ALA A 258 -0.13 0.50 18.55
CA ALA A 258 -0.17 -0.95 18.80
C ALA A 258 0.78 -1.70 17.86
N LEU A 259 0.80 -1.33 16.57
CA LEU A 259 1.72 -1.90 15.58
C LEU A 259 3.18 -1.60 15.94
N ALA A 260 3.49 -0.36 16.36
CA ALA A 260 4.84 0.02 16.79
C ALA A 260 5.36 -0.85 17.94
N ARG A 261 4.50 -1.15 18.94
CA ARG A 261 4.84 -2.08 20.04
C ARG A 261 5.03 -3.53 19.58
N THR A 262 4.40 -3.92 18.49
CA THR A 262 4.53 -5.27 17.92
C THR A 262 5.82 -5.42 17.13
N ILE A 263 6.26 -4.38 16.41
CA ILE A 263 7.47 -4.43 15.60
C ILE A 263 8.71 -4.28 16.50
N ARG A 264 9.50 -5.35 16.59
CA ARG A 264 10.71 -5.37 17.39
C ARG A 264 11.69 -4.26 16.98
N GLY A 265 12.11 -3.45 17.95
CA GLY A 265 13.07 -2.38 17.72
C GLY A 265 12.53 -1.19 16.92
N CYS A 266 11.18 -1.08 16.77
CA CYS A 266 10.58 0.09 16.15
C CYS A 266 10.88 1.34 17.01
N PRO A 267 11.49 2.39 16.44
CA PRO A 267 11.70 3.64 17.16
C PRO A 267 10.39 4.37 17.39
N PRO A 268 10.36 5.42 18.24
CA PRO A 268 9.20 6.30 18.35
C PRO A 268 8.77 6.81 16.97
N PRO A 269 7.46 6.73 16.65
CA PRO A 269 6.96 7.16 15.35
C PRO A 269 7.14 8.65 15.10
N LEU A 270 7.28 9.03 13.81
CA LEU A 270 7.08 10.38 13.34
C LEU A 270 5.58 10.65 13.26
N GLU A 271 5.06 11.52 14.10
CA GLU A 271 3.64 11.89 14.09
C GLU A 271 3.41 13.16 13.26
N LEU A 272 2.40 13.11 12.38
CA LEU A 272 1.99 14.21 11.51
C LEU A 272 0.51 14.57 11.81
N PRO A 273 0.28 15.56 12.67
CA PRO A 273 -1.09 15.95 13.06
C PRO A 273 -1.94 16.49 11.90
N GLU A 274 -1.30 17.07 10.90
CA GLU A 274 -1.94 17.59 9.70
C GLU A 274 -2.31 16.51 8.68
N ALA A 275 -1.72 15.30 8.81
CA ALA A 275 -1.92 14.22 7.87
C ALA A 275 -3.06 13.29 8.31
N GLY A 276 -3.89 12.89 7.34
CA GLY A 276 -4.91 11.87 7.49
C GLY A 276 -4.42 10.50 7.03
N HIS A 277 -5.35 9.68 6.52
CA HIS A 277 -5.10 8.30 6.12
C HIS A 277 -4.04 8.17 5.01
N PHE A 278 -4.08 9.03 4.00
CA PHE A 278 -3.16 9.00 2.86
C PHE A 278 -1.90 9.82 3.18
N VAL A 279 -1.09 9.31 4.10
CA VAL A 279 0.09 9.99 4.68
C VAL A 279 1.12 10.35 3.62
N GLN A 280 1.17 9.60 2.52
CA GLN A 280 2.07 9.83 1.38
C GLN A 280 1.82 11.16 0.66
N GLU A 281 0.68 11.81 0.90
CA GLU A 281 0.45 13.20 0.45
C GLU A 281 1.41 14.21 1.13
N TRP A 282 2.00 13.82 2.25
CA TRP A 282 3.12 14.50 2.94
C TRP A 282 4.43 13.72 2.75
N GLY A 283 4.56 12.97 1.65
CA GLY A 283 5.55 11.92 1.47
C GLY A 283 7.00 12.38 1.41
N ALA A 284 7.30 13.54 0.80
CA ALA A 284 8.69 13.96 0.61
C ALA A 284 9.48 14.14 1.92
N PRO A 285 8.98 14.85 2.96
CA PRO A 285 9.66 14.91 4.26
C PRO A 285 9.73 13.53 4.95
N ILE A 286 8.69 12.70 4.84
CA ILE A 286 8.71 11.34 5.41
C ILE A 286 9.79 10.49 4.76
N ALA A 287 9.91 10.53 3.42
CA ALA A 287 10.94 9.79 2.69
C ALA A 287 12.36 10.24 3.09
N ARG A 288 12.61 11.55 3.23
CA ARG A 288 13.89 12.08 3.71
C ARG A 288 14.22 11.59 5.13
N ALA A 289 13.28 11.70 6.05
CA ALA A 289 13.46 11.23 7.43
C ALA A 289 13.73 9.71 7.49
N ALA A 290 13.05 8.93 6.65
CA ALA A 290 13.30 7.49 6.53
C ALA A 290 14.72 7.21 6.00
N LEU A 291 15.15 7.93 4.95
CA LEU A 291 16.52 7.80 4.41
C LEU A 291 17.59 8.16 5.43
N GLU A 292 17.41 9.25 6.18
CA GLU A 292 18.29 9.63 7.28
C GLU A 292 18.36 8.54 8.35
N ARG A 293 17.21 8.04 8.78
CA ARG A 293 17.10 6.97 9.78
C ARG A 293 17.84 5.70 9.37
N PHE A 294 17.80 5.36 8.08
CA PHE A 294 18.40 4.16 7.53
C PHE A 294 19.85 4.35 7.05
N GLY A 295 20.43 5.54 7.22
CA GLY A 295 21.79 5.84 6.72
C GLY A 295 21.90 5.79 5.19
N LEU A 296 20.79 6.05 4.47
CA LEU A 296 20.70 6.02 3.01
C LEU A 296 20.62 7.42 2.38
N ALA A 297 20.61 8.49 3.18
CA ALA A 297 20.68 9.85 2.68
C ALA A 297 22.02 10.08 1.99
N ARG A 298 21.99 10.60 0.75
CA ARG A 298 23.22 11.12 0.11
C ARG A 298 23.45 12.53 0.65
N GLY A 299 24.69 12.77 1.10
CA GLY A 299 25.13 14.10 1.52
C GLY A 299 25.13 15.11 0.36
#